data_a8ff07c47b9bd305ee94a2b03c20ef6c
#
_entry.id   a8ff07c47b9bd305ee94a2b03c20ef6c
#
_cell.length_a   1.000
_cell.length_b   1.000
_cell.length_c   1.000
_cell.angle_alpha   90.00
_cell.angle_beta   90.00
_cell.angle_gamma   90.00
#
_symmetry.space_group_name_H-M   'P 1'
#
loop_
_entity.id
_entity.type
_entity.pdbx_description
1 polymer ?
#
loop_
_entity_poly.entity_id
_entity_poly.type
_entity_poly.pdbx_seq_one_letter_code
_entity_poly.pdbx_strand_id
1 'polypeptide(L)'
;MAKILKDFRVVELGTYITGPAAGMHLADLGADVIKVERPGTGDPFRAFKGGLYSPHYQTYNRNKRSIALNTREPGDLKVFHDLVATADVFIQNFRPGVAEKVGAGEADLRKVNPSLVYCAITGFGASGPYRDRPVFDTVAQAASGYLRLLTPPNRPRVIGPAIADAVTGQYAALGICAALLERTKTGKGRRLDISMLEAMAHFNLDSFTHYFSVGEVMGPLSRPEVSQSYTFECSDGKWIAFHLSSPTKFWDGLVLALGHPEIGTDPRFAERMARIANQDALIDAMAPIFRERTREEWCARLGENEVPHSPAYDSNEALEDPQARHLGIQVTAEHPEMGSFTTVRAPYGFDGEPDTDVLPPPTLDEHGAQIRAELAARSKRAG
;
A
#
# COMPACT_ATOMS: atom_id res chain seq x y z
N MET A 1 -2.19 3.46 -23.94
CA MET A 1 -2.78 3.93 -22.69
C MET A 1 -2.38 5.37 -22.35
N ALA A 2 -3.30 6.20 -21.86
CA ALA A 2 -2.97 7.56 -21.46
C ALA A 2 -2.22 7.53 -20.12
N LYS A 3 -0.91 7.68 -20.17
CA LYS A 3 -0.07 7.82 -18.97
C LYS A 3 -0.26 9.24 -18.44
N ILE A 4 -1.09 9.39 -17.41
CA ILE A 4 -1.55 10.69 -16.86
C ILE A 4 -0.38 11.57 -16.41
N LEU A 5 0.67 10.98 -15.85
CA LEU A 5 1.84 11.69 -15.33
C LEU A 5 3.07 11.62 -16.26
N LYS A 6 2.90 11.27 -17.54
CA LYS A 6 4.02 11.05 -18.51
C LYS A 6 4.97 12.25 -18.68
N ASP A 7 4.48 13.46 -18.41
CA ASP A 7 5.27 14.68 -18.56
C ASP A 7 5.98 15.09 -17.26
N PHE A 8 5.83 14.30 -16.18
CA PHE A 8 6.44 14.57 -14.89
C PHE A 8 7.61 13.62 -14.60
N ARG A 9 8.69 14.20 -14.12
CA ARG A 9 9.88 13.46 -13.65
C ARG A 9 9.94 13.48 -12.12
N VAL A 10 10.17 12.30 -11.54
CA VAL A 10 10.32 12.11 -10.10
C VAL A 10 11.73 11.59 -9.82
N VAL A 11 12.45 12.22 -8.92
CA VAL A 11 13.71 11.72 -8.37
C VAL A 11 13.43 11.16 -6.98
N GLU A 12 13.68 9.86 -6.82
CA GLU A 12 13.47 9.13 -5.57
C GLU A 12 14.80 8.77 -4.93
N LEU A 13 15.05 9.29 -3.73
CA LEU A 13 16.18 8.93 -2.87
C LEU A 13 15.63 8.23 -1.61
N GLY A 14 14.80 7.21 -1.82
CA GLY A 14 14.12 6.43 -0.80
C GLY A 14 14.64 5.00 -0.71
N THR A 15 14.44 4.37 0.45
CA THR A 15 14.79 2.97 0.69
C THR A 15 13.64 2.21 1.34
N TYR A 16 13.71 0.88 1.29
CA TYR A 16 12.70 -0.03 1.84
C TYR A 16 11.34 0.12 1.15
N ILE A 17 10.31 0.66 1.86
CA ILE A 17 8.92 0.63 1.38
C ILE A 17 8.32 2.02 1.17
N THR A 18 8.26 2.90 2.16
CA THR A 18 7.44 4.12 2.11
C THR A 18 7.73 5.03 0.91
N GLY A 19 9.00 5.39 0.70
CA GLY A 19 9.46 6.17 -0.45
C GLY A 19 9.32 5.40 -1.76
N PRO A 20 9.85 4.16 -1.85
CA PRO A 20 9.69 3.32 -3.03
C PRO A 20 8.24 3.05 -3.43
N ALA A 21 7.31 2.84 -2.49
CA ALA A 21 5.89 2.69 -2.78
C ALA A 21 5.28 3.98 -3.36
N ALA A 22 5.62 5.14 -2.79
CA ALA A 22 5.18 6.42 -3.35
C ALA A 22 5.68 6.60 -4.80
N GLY A 23 6.98 6.35 -5.04
CA GLY A 23 7.55 6.39 -6.39
C GLY A 23 6.89 5.40 -7.35
N MET A 24 6.63 4.17 -6.92
CA MET A 24 5.94 3.16 -7.72
C MET A 24 4.52 3.58 -8.12
N HIS A 25 3.73 4.13 -7.19
CA HIS A 25 2.39 4.61 -7.52
C HIS A 25 2.40 5.73 -8.56
N LEU A 26 3.39 6.64 -8.51
CA LEU A 26 3.56 7.67 -9.52
C LEU A 26 4.04 7.09 -10.86
N ALA A 27 4.93 6.10 -10.83
CA ALA A 27 5.40 5.39 -12.02
C ALA A 27 4.27 4.59 -12.70
N ASP A 28 3.41 3.94 -11.92
CA ASP A 28 2.20 3.26 -12.42
C ASP A 28 1.23 4.24 -13.11
N LEU A 29 1.21 5.52 -12.72
CA LEU A 29 0.48 6.58 -13.40
C LEU A 29 1.25 7.21 -14.57
N GLY A 30 2.43 6.70 -14.88
CA GLY A 30 3.22 7.04 -16.06
C GLY A 30 4.34 8.07 -15.84
N ALA A 31 4.61 8.51 -14.61
CA ALA A 31 5.72 9.41 -14.33
C ALA A 31 7.09 8.74 -14.63
N ASP A 32 8.05 9.54 -15.11
CA ASP A 32 9.45 9.13 -15.25
C ASP A 32 10.14 9.13 -13.87
N VAL A 33 10.07 7.99 -13.17
CA VAL A 33 10.63 7.85 -11.82
C VAL A 33 12.05 7.32 -11.88
N ILE A 34 13.00 8.11 -11.40
CA ILE A 34 14.42 7.77 -11.33
C ILE A 34 14.78 7.54 -9.87
N LYS A 35 15.09 6.27 -9.55
CA LYS A 35 15.58 5.87 -8.24
C LYS A 35 17.07 6.09 -8.17
N VAL A 36 17.48 6.94 -7.24
CA VAL A 36 18.90 7.17 -6.92
C VAL A 36 19.30 6.23 -5.82
N GLU A 37 20.34 5.44 -6.04
CA GLU A 37 20.76 4.38 -5.15
C GLU A 37 22.26 4.46 -4.81
N ARG A 38 22.63 3.82 -3.71
CA ARG A 38 24.04 3.72 -3.31
C ARG A 38 24.79 2.78 -4.25
N PRO A 39 25.98 3.15 -4.76
CA PRO A 39 26.82 2.27 -5.56
C PRO A 39 27.13 0.95 -4.84
N GLY A 40 27.12 -0.16 -5.57
CA GLY A 40 27.48 -1.50 -5.14
C GLY A 40 26.45 -2.23 -4.28
N THR A 41 25.64 -1.52 -3.48
CA THR A 41 24.65 -2.15 -2.58
C THR A 41 23.20 -1.83 -2.92
N GLY A 42 22.94 -0.65 -3.47
CA GLY A 42 21.61 -0.16 -3.77
C GLY A 42 20.72 0.02 -2.53
N ASP A 43 19.43 -0.13 -2.75
CA ASP A 43 18.42 -0.22 -1.71
C ASP A 43 18.63 -1.48 -0.85
N PRO A 44 18.60 -1.40 0.49
CA PRO A 44 18.75 -2.58 1.35
C PRO A 44 17.82 -3.74 0.99
N PHE A 45 16.62 -3.47 0.46
CA PHE A 45 15.69 -4.51 0.01
C PHE A 45 16.22 -5.35 -1.16
N ARG A 46 17.18 -4.86 -1.93
CA ARG A 46 17.78 -5.66 -3.00
C ARG A 46 18.36 -6.97 -2.49
N ALA A 47 19.03 -6.95 -1.34
CA ALA A 47 19.76 -8.10 -0.78
C ALA A 47 18.96 -8.94 0.24
N PHE A 48 17.69 -8.67 0.48
CA PHE A 48 16.91 -9.29 1.56
C PHE A 48 16.74 -10.82 1.44
N LYS A 49 16.79 -11.38 0.22
CA LYS A 49 16.76 -12.84 -0.03
C LYS A 49 17.90 -13.30 -0.95
N GLY A 50 19.07 -12.68 -0.80
CA GLY A 50 20.24 -12.96 -1.65
C GLY A 50 20.20 -12.25 -3.01
N GLY A 51 21.38 -12.01 -3.59
CA GLY A 51 21.51 -11.24 -4.81
C GLY A 51 21.12 -9.76 -4.63
N LEU A 52 20.93 -9.06 -5.73
CA LEU A 52 20.52 -7.64 -5.73
C LEU A 52 19.14 -7.42 -6.38
N TYR A 53 18.31 -8.48 -6.46
CA TYR A 53 17.00 -8.47 -7.13
C TYR A 53 15.94 -9.26 -6.37
N SER A 54 15.88 -9.08 -5.02
CA SER A 54 14.98 -9.84 -4.17
C SER A 54 13.50 -9.54 -4.45
N PRO A 55 12.57 -10.44 -4.08
CA PRO A 55 11.13 -10.19 -4.17
C PRO A 55 10.69 -8.92 -3.43
N HIS A 56 11.34 -8.58 -2.31
CA HIS A 56 11.05 -7.35 -1.56
C HIS A 56 11.36 -6.10 -2.38
N TYR A 57 12.48 -6.09 -3.11
CA TYR A 57 12.81 -5.00 -4.02
C TYR A 57 11.84 -4.94 -5.19
N GLN A 58 11.52 -6.08 -5.79
CA GLN A 58 10.61 -6.18 -6.94
C GLN A 58 9.23 -5.61 -6.63
N THR A 59 8.73 -5.80 -5.41
CA THR A 59 7.38 -5.37 -4.99
C THR A 59 7.15 -3.86 -5.18
N TYR A 60 8.16 -3.01 -4.96
CA TYR A 60 7.96 -1.56 -4.89
C TYR A 60 8.75 -0.76 -5.94
N ASN A 61 9.37 -1.42 -6.93
CA ASN A 61 10.30 -0.72 -7.83
C ASN A 61 10.04 -0.93 -9.33
N ARG A 62 8.90 -1.52 -9.71
CA ARG A 62 8.47 -1.61 -11.12
C ARG A 62 8.29 -0.23 -11.73
N ASN A 63 8.39 -0.15 -13.05
CA ASN A 63 8.21 1.07 -13.85
C ASN A 63 9.22 2.19 -13.54
N LYS A 64 10.32 1.90 -12.84
CA LYS A 64 11.35 2.90 -12.49
C LYS A 64 12.61 2.72 -13.33
N ARG A 65 13.40 3.79 -13.39
CA ARG A 65 14.80 3.76 -13.82
C ARG A 65 15.72 3.81 -12.60
N SER A 66 16.91 3.23 -12.66
CA SER A 66 17.91 3.22 -11.59
C SER A 66 19.20 3.90 -12.02
N ILE A 67 19.75 4.74 -11.14
CA ILE A 67 21.10 5.31 -11.23
C ILE A 67 21.82 5.18 -9.89
N ALA A 68 23.05 4.72 -9.90
CA ALA A 68 23.88 4.63 -8.71
C ALA A 68 24.74 5.91 -8.56
N LEU A 69 24.54 6.60 -7.42
CA LEU A 69 25.28 7.82 -7.07
C LEU A 69 25.68 7.79 -5.59
N ASN A 70 26.95 8.07 -5.33
CA ASN A 70 27.43 8.35 -3.98
C ASN A 70 27.36 9.86 -3.70
N THR A 71 26.27 10.35 -3.16
CA THR A 71 26.05 11.78 -2.89
C THR A 71 27.07 12.40 -1.91
N ARG A 72 27.97 11.60 -1.33
CA ARG A 72 29.11 12.11 -0.54
C ARG A 72 30.30 12.48 -1.40
N GLU A 73 30.36 11.99 -2.64
CA GLU A 73 31.40 12.32 -3.61
C GLU A 73 30.98 13.55 -4.42
N PRO A 74 31.79 14.60 -4.49
CA PRO A 74 31.42 15.86 -5.15
C PRO A 74 30.94 15.69 -6.60
N GLY A 75 31.56 14.77 -7.35
CA GLY A 75 31.18 14.50 -8.73
C GLY A 75 29.77 13.90 -8.85
N ASP A 76 29.45 12.92 -8.03
CA ASP A 76 28.13 12.29 -8.02
C ASP A 76 27.06 13.22 -7.41
N LEU A 77 27.42 14.03 -6.41
CA LEU A 77 26.53 15.06 -5.86
C LEU A 77 26.15 16.08 -6.93
N LYS A 78 27.11 16.48 -7.79
CA LYS A 78 26.79 17.35 -8.92
C LYS A 78 25.81 16.69 -9.88
N VAL A 79 26.03 15.43 -10.26
CA VAL A 79 25.10 14.68 -11.13
C VAL A 79 23.72 14.58 -10.49
N PHE A 80 23.65 14.34 -9.18
CA PHE A 80 22.39 14.32 -8.44
C PHE A 80 21.67 15.68 -8.49
N HIS A 81 22.37 16.80 -8.27
CA HIS A 81 21.77 18.14 -8.37
C HIS A 81 21.35 18.46 -9.80
N ASP A 82 22.13 18.11 -10.81
CA ASP A 82 21.78 18.29 -12.22
C ASP A 82 20.51 17.47 -12.56
N LEU A 83 20.36 16.28 -12.00
CA LEU A 83 19.16 15.44 -12.16
C LEU A 83 17.95 16.10 -11.50
N VAL A 84 18.05 16.57 -10.25
CA VAL A 84 16.97 17.27 -9.52
C VAL A 84 16.57 18.58 -10.22
N ALA A 85 17.51 19.28 -10.86
CA ALA A 85 17.19 20.46 -11.68
C ALA A 85 16.26 20.15 -12.85
N THR A 86 16.14 18.89 -13.26
CA THR A 86 15.21 18.43 -14.31
C THR A 86 13.92 17.83 -13.78
N ALA A 87 13.79 17.66 -12.46
CA ALA A 87 12.70 16.94 -11.82
C ALA A 87 11.52 17.87 -11.46
N ASP A 88 10.37 17.27 -11.41
CA ASP A 88 9.14 17.90 -10.91
C ASP A 88 8.95 17.59 -9.41
N VAL A 89 9.37 16.42 -9.00
CA VAL A 89 9.20 15.89 -7.65
C VAL A 89 10.52 15.30 -7.16
N PHE A 90 10.79 15.52 -5.89
CA PHE A 90 11.82 14.79 -5.15
C PHE A 90 11.19 14.07 -3.95
N ILE A 91 11.52 12.79 -3.76
CA ILE A 91 11.01 11.96 -2.66
C ILE A 91 12.19 11.44 -1.84
N GLN A 92 12.10 11.56 -0.52
CA GLN A 92 13.03 10.92 0.41
C GLN A 92 12.29 10.42 1.66
N ASN A 93 12.82 9.36 2.29
CA ASN A 93 12.29 8.79 3.53
C ASN A 93 13.36 8.60 4.60
N PHE A 94 14.29 9.51 4.67
CA PHE A 94 15.32 9.53 5.69
C PHE A 94 14.80 10.04 7.04
N ARG A 95 15.51 9.69 8.11
CA ARG A 95 15.33 10.38 9.39
C ARG A 95 15.63 11.87 9.25
N PRO A 96 14.93 12.72 10.02
CA PRO A 96 15.18 14.17 9.97
C PRO A 96 16.65 14.53 10.13
N GLY A 97 17.15 15.44 9.29
CA GLY A 97 18.54 15.90 9.26
C GLY A 97 19.50 15.02 8.45
N VAL A 98 19.07 13.86 7.94
CA VAL A 98 19.93 13.01 7.11
C VAL A 98 19.99 13.50 5.66
N ALA A 99 18.86 13.93 5.10
CA ALA A 99 18.81 14.48 3.75
C ALA A 99 19.77 15.67 3.58
N GLU A 100 19.80 16.56 4.56
CA GLU A 100 20.69 17.72 4.60
C GLU A 100 22.18 17.30 4.57
N LYS A 101 22.54 16.26 5.32
CA LYS A 101 23.92 15.75 5.39
C LYS A 101 24.43 15.14 4.10
N VAL A 102 23.54 14.74 3.22
CA VAL A 102 23.88 14.13 1.93
C VAL A 102 23.60 15.07 0.74
N GLY A 103 23.38 16.37 1.00
CA GLY A 103 23.14 17.38 -0.04
C GLY A 103 21.76 17.25 -0.72
N ALA A 104 20.82 16.55 -0.09
CA ALA A 104 19.46 16.34 -0.56
C ALA A 104 18.42 17.11 0.29
N GLY A 105 18.86 18.04 1.13
CA GLY A 105 17.99 18.90 1.92
C GLY A 105 17.17 19.85 1.03
N GLU A 106 15.96 20.21 1.47
CA GLU A 106 15.08 21.09 0.68
C GLU A 106 15.75 22.40 0.29
N ALA A 107 16.45 23.03 1.24
CA ALA A 107 17.12 24.32 0.99
C ALA A 107 18.18 24.23 -0.11
N ASP A 108 18.89 23.09 -0.22
CA ASP A 108 19.88 22.89 -1.28
C ASP A 108 19.22 22.58 -2.62
N LEU A 109 18.20 21.73 -2.62
CA LEU A 109 17.51 21.36 -3.85
C LEU A 109 16.69 22.52 -4.44
N ARG A 110 16.17 23.43 -3.62
CA ARG A 110 15.48 24.64 -4.12
C ARG A 110 16.41 25.67 -4.75
N LYS A 111 17.71 25.62 -4.47
CA LYS A 111 18.71 26.45 -5.18
C LYS A 111 18.82 26.05 -6.65
N VAL A 112 18.70 24.75 -6.94
CA VAL A 112 18.80 24.22 -8.31
C VAL A 112 17.43 24.07 -8.99
N ASN A 113 16.35 23.95 -8.21
CA ASN A 113 14.98 23.85 -8.72
C ASN A 113 13.97 24.52 -7.76
N PRO A 114 13.71 25.82 -7.92
CA PRO A 114 12.77 26.54 -7.06
C PRO A 114 11.31 26.04 -7.11
N SER A 115 10.91 25.41 -8.22
CA SER A 115 9.56 24.90 -8.44
C SER A 115 9.38 23.42 -8.04
N LEU A 116 10.37 22.83 -7.38
CA LEU A 116 10.35 21.43 -6.97
C LEU A 116 9.25 21.13 -5.95
N VAL A 117 8.49 20.08 -6.17
CA VAL A 117 7.68 19.45 -5.11
C VAL A 117 8.60 18.55 -4.29
N TYR A 118 8.86 18.93 -3.05
CA TYR A 118 9.75 18.20 -2.13
C TYR A 118 8.93 17.37 -1.15
N CYS A 119 8.97 16.04 -1.26
CA CYS A 119 8.28 15.12 -0.37
C CYS A 119 9.26 14.49 0.64
N ALA A 120 9.00 14.75 1.93
CA ALA A 120 9.73 14.16 3.04
C ALA A 120 8.84 13.19 3.81
N ILE A 121 9.20 11.92 3.83
CA ILE A 121 8.48 10.87 4.57
C ILE A 121 9.28 10.55 5.83
N THR A 122 8.61 10.56 6.98
CA THR A 122 9.24 10.30 8.29
C THR A 122 8.41 9.31 9.10
N GLY A 123 8.95 8.79 10.20
CA GLY A 123 8.20 7.91 11.08
C GLY A 123 7.21 8.65 11.96
N PHE A 124 7.71 9.67 12.67
CA PHE A 124 6.94 10.39 13.68
C PHE A 124 6.81 11.90 13.43
N GLY A 125 7.14 12.34 12.21
CA GLY A 125 7.18 13.76 11.88
C GLY A 125 8.58 14.36 11.97
N ALA A 126 8.73 15.58 11.42
CA ALA A 126 10.00 16.30 11.37
C ALA A 126 10.34 17.03 12.68
N SER A 127 9.44 17.04 13.67
CA SER A 127 9.57 17.72 14.96
C SER A 127 8.94 16.90 16.09
N GLY A 128 9.02 17.40 17.32
CA GLY A 128 8.40 16.79 18.49
C GLY A 128 9.27 15.75 19.18
N PRO A 129 8.76 15.13 20.27
CA PRO A 129 9.55 14.30 21.18
C PRO A 129 10.06 13.00 20.56
N TYR A 130 9.46 12.55 19.45
CA TYR A 130 9.82 11.28 18.78
C TYR A 130 10.53 11.49 17.45
N ARG A 131 10.88 12.73 17.11
CA ARG A 131 11.54 13.10 15.85
C ARG A 131 12.68 12.16 15.43
N ASP A 132 13.55 11.82 16.38
CA ASP A 132 14.76 11.04 16.10
C ASP A 132 14.61 9.54 16.40
N ARG A 133 13.41 9.10 16.82
CA ARG A 133 13.15 7.68 17.09
C ARG A 133 13.19 6.84 15.82
N PRO A 134 13.83 5.65 15.86
CA PRO A 134 13.74 4.69 14.78
C PRO A 134 12.32 4.14 14.65
N VAL A 135 11.86 3.97 13.43
CA VAL A 135 10.54 3.43 13.13
C VAL A 135 10.62 2.49 11.95
N PHE A 136 9.86 1.42 12.03
CA PHE A 136 9.47 0.54 10.96
C PHE A 136 7.98 0.28 11.07
N ASP A 137 7.41 -0.40 10.10
CA ASP A 137 5.99 -0.68 9.95
C ASP A 137 5.26 -1.00 11.26
N THR A 138 5.68 -2.05 11.97
CA THR A 138 5.06 -2.50 13.23
C THR A 138 5.05 -1.42 14.30
N VAL A 139 6.09 -0.59 14.36
CA VAL A 139 6.19 0.49 15.36
C VAL A 139 5.17 1.59 15.06
N ALA A 140 4.97 1.92 13.79
CA ALA A 140 3.95 2.87 13.35
C ALA A 140 2.54 2.33 13.58
N GLN A 141 2.28 1.06 13.26
CA GLN A 141 1.00 0.40 13.58
C GLN A 141 0.69 0.44 15.07
N ALA A 142 1.68 0.17 15.92
CA ALA A 142 1.50 0.20 17.38
C ALA A 142 1.25 1.62 17.91
N ALA A 143 2.01 2.60 17.45
CA ALA A 143 1.90 3.99 17.90
C ALA A 143 0.58 4.65 17.49
N SER A 144 0.01 4.26 16.35
CA SER A 144 -1.28 4.76 15.86
C SER A 144 -2.51 4.05 16.45
N GLY A 145 -2.33 3.05 17.30
CA GLY A 145 -3.43 2.23 17.83
C GLY A 145 -3.92 1.13 16.89
N TYR A 146 -3.51 1.13 15.62
CA TYR A 146 -4.01 0.19 14.61
C TYR A 146 -3.68 -1.28 14.95
N LEU A 147 -2.47 -1.55 15.48
CA LEU A 147 -2.08 -2.90 15.86
C LEU A 147 -3.05 -3.55 16.86
N ARG A 148 -3.66 -2.75 17.75
CA ARG A 148 -4.64 -3.24 18.74
C ARG A 148 -5.95 -3.69 18.11
N LEU A 149 -6.32 -3.18 16.94
CA LEU A 149 -7.50 -3.62 16.19
C LEU A 149 -7.29 -4.97 15.49
N LEU A 150 -6.04 -5.37 15.26
CA LEU A 150 -5.72 -6.64 14.61
C LEU A 150 -5.37 -7.75 15.61
N THR A 151 -4.95 -7.39 16.82
CA THR A 151 -4.32 -8.32 17.77
C THR A 151 -5.31 -8.78 18.83
N PRO A 152 -5.60 -10.09 18.92
CA PRO A 152 -6.42 -10.65 20.00
C PRO A 152 -5.84 -10.28 21.38
N PRO A 153 -6.66 -9.83 22.34
CA PRO A 153 -6.17 -9.36 23.66
C PRO A 153 -5.43 -10.43 24.46
N ASN A 154 -5.84 -11.69 24.32
CA ASN A 154 -5.30 -12.82 25.05
C ASN A 154 -4.05 -13.43 24.39
N ARG A 155 -3.69 -13.03 23.17
CA ARG A 155 -2.55 -13.53 22.42
C ARG A 155 -1.89 -12.41 21.61
N PRO A 156 -1.18 -11.46 22.27
CA PRO A 156 -0.55 -10.36 21.57
C PRO A 156 0.58 -10.85 20.66
N ARG A 157 0.42 -10.61 19.37
CA ARG A 157 1.42 -10.89 18.32
C ARG A 157 1.17 -10.00 17.11
N VAL A 158 2.22 -9.71 16.38
CA VAL A 158 2.09 -9.00 15.09
C VAL A 158 1.53 -9.97 14.04
N ILE A 159 0.53 -9.51 13.31
CA ILE A 159 -0.12 -10.23 12.21
C ILE A 159 -0.30 -9.29 11.02
N GLY A 160 -0.41 -9.88 9.83
CA GLY A 160 -0.63 -9.14 8.58
C GLY A 160 0.63 -8.59 7.92
N PRO A 161 0.48 -7.90 6.78
CA PRO A 161 1.56 -7.33 5.99
C PRO A 161 2.08 -6.00 6.57
N ALA A 162 3.09 -5.41 5.91
CA ALA A 162 3.64 -4.08 6.21
C ALA A 162 2.66 -2.96 5.75
N ILE A 163 1.54 -2.83 6.46
CA ILE A 163 0.44 -1.95 6.07
C ILE A 163 0.74 -0.47 6.33
N ALA A 164 1.45 -0.15 7.40
CA ALA A 164 1.79 1.23 7.72
C ALA A 164 2.73 1.83 6.66
N ASP A 165 3.69 1.05 6.21
CA ASP A 165 4.57 1.46 5.12
C ASP A 165 3.81 1.69 3.81
N ALA A 166 2.96 0.74 3.41
CA ALA A 166 2.20 0.81 2.16
C ALA A 166 1.22 1.99 2.16
N VAL A 167 0.44 2.15 3.23
CA VAL A 167 -0.50 3.26 3.40
C VAL A 167 0.21 4.62 3.38
N THR A 168 1.37 4.73 4.03
CA THR A 168 2.17 5.95 4.01
C THR A 168 2.63 6.30 2.60
N GLY A 169 3.08 5.31 1.82
CA GLY A 169 3.44 5.50 0.41
C GLY A 169 2.26 5.98 -0.45
N GLN A 170 1.07 5.45 -0.22
CA GLN A 170 -0.16 5.88 -0.91
C GLN A 170 -0.53 7.32 -0.57
N TYR A 171 -0.49 7.73 0.70
CA TYR A 171 -0.72 9.13 1.09
C TYR A 171 0.32 10.07 0.52
N ALA A 172 1.58 9.66 0.47
CA ALA A 172 2.63 10.45 -0.14
C ALA A 172 2.37 10.65 -1.65
N ALA A 173 2.02 9.60 -2.39
CA ALA A 173 1.68 9.70 -3.81
C ALA A 173 0.45 10.61 -4.04
N LEU A 174 -0.62 10.47 -3.24
CA LEU A 174 -1.80 11.34 -3.30
C LEU A 174 -1.44 12.81 -3.05
N GLY A 175 -0.67 13.08 -1.99
CA GLY A 175 -0.22 14.43 -1.66
C GLY A 175 0.67 15.04 -2.76
N ILE A 176 1.54 14.25 -3.38
CA ILE A 176 2.37 14.66 -4.51
C ILE A 176 1.49 15.03 -5.72
N CYS A 177 0.48 14.21 -6.08
CA CYS A 177 -0.44 14.52 -7.16
C CYS A 177 -1.19 15.85 -6.91
N ALA A 178 -1.65 16.10 -5.68
CA ALA A 178 -2.29 17.34 -5.30
C ALA A 178 -1.34 18.54 -5.43
N ALA A 179 -0.07 18.41 -4.98
CA ALA A 179 0.94 19.44 -5.10
C ALA A 179 1.32 19.73 -6.57
N LEU A 180 1.40 18.69 -7.41
CA LEU A 180 1.60 18.85 -8.85
C LEU A 180 0.44 19.58 -9.52
N LEU A 181 -0.81 19.23 -9.19
CA LEU A 181 -2.00 19.92 -9.69
C LEU A 181 -2.01 21.41 -9.30
N GLU A 182 -1.65 21.76 -8.08
CA GLU A 182 -1.49 23.16 -7.67
C GLU A 182 -0.35 23.84 -8.44
N ARG A 183 0.78 23.16 -8.60
CA ARG A 183 1.94 23.68 -9.33
C ARG A 183 1.62 24.02 -10.78
N THR A 184 0.80 23.21 -11.47
CA THR A 184 0.38 23.51 -12.86
C THR A 184 -0.36 24.86 -12.98
N LYS A 185 -1.02 25.31 -11.90
CA LYS A 185 -1.76 26.57 -11.85
C LYS A 185 -0.92 27.73 -11.35
N THR A 186 0.00 27.49 -10.43
CA THR A 186 0.73 28.53 -9.70
C THR A 186 2.19 28.70 -10.12
N GLY A 187 2.76 27.69 -10.79
CA GLY A 187 4.20 27.58 -11.07
C GLY A 187 5.08 27.32 -9.83
N LYS A 188 4.47 27.20 -8.64
CA LYS A 188 5.23 27.09 -7.37
C LYS A 188 5.28 25.66 -6.87
N GLY A 189 6.48 25.19 -6.51
CA GLY A 189 6.66 23.93 -5.80
C GLY A 189 6.20 24.02 -4.34
N ARG A 190 5.91 22.86 -3.77
CA ARG A 190 5.52 22.70 -2.35
C ARG A 190 6.47 21.76 -1.62
N ARG A 191 6.59 21.97 -0.31
CA ARG A 191 7.05 20.93 0.61
C ARG A 191 5.84 20.13 1.07
N LEU A 192 5.98 18.82 1.02
CA LEU A 192 5.02 17.85 1.54
C LEU A 192 5.73 17.02 2.62
N ASP A 193 5.25 17.12 3.85
CA ASP A 193 5.71 16.30 4.96
C ASP A 193 4.64 15.24 5.25
N ILE A 194 5.05 13.98 5.28
CA ILE A 194 4.19 12.83 5.63
C ILE A 194 4.86 12.07 6.76
N SER A 195 4.11 11.74 7.81
CA SER A 195 4.57 10.81 8.83
C SER A 195 3.78 9.51 8.82
N MET A 196 4.46 8.40 9.12
CA MET A 196 3.80 7.10 9.22
C MET A 196 2.74 7.10 10.34
N LEU A 197 3.03 7.82 11.44
CA LEU A 197 2.08 7.96 12.55
C LEU A 197 0.78 8.62 12.10
N GLU A 198 0.86 9.77 11.42
CA GLU A 198 -0.32 10.50 10.95
C GLU A 198 -1.06 9.75 9.84
N ALA A 199 -0.33 9.14 8.90
CA ALA A 199 -0.91 8.32 7.84
C ALA A 199 -1.73 7.16 8.43
N MET A 200 -1.19 6.45 9.41
CA MET A 200 -1.89 5.34 10.08
C MET A 200 -3.02 5.82 10.99
N ALA A 201 -2.89 6.94 11.67
CA ALA A 201 -3.99 7.52 12.44
C ALA A 201 -5.16 7.90 11.52
N HIS A 202 -4.88 8.51 10.38
CA HIS A 202 -5.91 8.85 9.39
C HIS A 202 -6.52 7.61 8.74
N PHE A 203 -5.73 6.58 8.44
CA PHE A 203 -6.22 5.29 7.95
C PHE A 203 -7.16 4.61 8.95
N ASN A 204 -6.91 4.79 10.24
CA ASN A 204 -7.69 4.26 11.36
C ASN A 204 -8.76 5.25 11.88
N LEU A 205 -9.27 6.13 11.04
CA LEU A 205 -10.17 7.23 11.42
C LEU A 205 -11.44 6.73 12.13
N ASP A 206 -11.97 5.57 11.73
CA ASP A 206 -13.20 4.99 12.30
C ASP A 206 -13.06 4.81 13.82
N SER A 207 -11.99 4.19 14.30
CA SER A 207 -11.79 3.98 15.74
C SER A 207 -11.58 5.29 16.53
N PHE A 208 -10.94 6.28 15.94
CA PHE A 208 -10.80 7.59 16.57
C PHE A 208 -12.14 8.35 16.62
N THR A 209 -12.94 8.24 15.57
CA THR A 209 -14.27 8.85 15.53
C THR A 209 -15.19 8.26 16.61
N HIS A 210 -15.20 6.95 16.79
CA HIS A 210 -15.94 6.29 17.87
C HIS A 210 -15.49 6.77 19.26
N TYR A 211 -14.17 6.85 19.47
CA TYR A 211 -13.65 7.36 20.74
C TYR A 211 -14.04 8.82 20.99
N PHE A 212 -13.93 9.70 19.99
CA PHE A 212 -14.27 11.12 20.15
C PHE A 212 -15.78 11.34 20.33
N SER A 213 -16.61 10.55 19.66
CA SER A 213 -18.07 10.76 19.67
C SER A 213 -18.77 10.15 20.87
N VAL A 214 -18.34 8.96 21.31
CA VAL A 214 -19.04 8.19 22.34
C VAL A 214 -18.12 7.57 23.41
N GLY A 215 -16.82 7.86 23.39
CA GLY A 215 -15.82 7.33 24.33
C GLY A 215 -15.52 5.84 24.13
N GLU A 216 -15.93 5.23 23.03
CA GLU A 216 -15.70 3.82 22.75
C GLU A 216 -14.24 3.58 22.37
N VAL A 217 -13.57 2.66 23.07
CA VAL A 217 -12.25 2.14 22.70
C VAL A 217 -12.43 0.85 21.92
N MET A 218 -12.36 0.95 20.59
CA MET A 218 -12.55 -0.18 19.69
C MET A 218 -11.44 -1.23 19.83
N GLY A 219 -11.82 -2.49 19.71
CA GLY A 219 -10.95 -3.65 19.67
C GLY A 219 -11.12 -4.48 18.39
N PRO A 220 -10.49 -5.66 18.31
CA PRO A 220 -10.51 -6.50 17.10
C PRO A 220 -11.91 -6.93 16.66
N LEU A 221 -12.84 -7.05 17.57
CA LEU A 221 -14.20 -7.53 17.30
C LEU A 221 -15.23 -6.40 17.17
N SER A 222 -14.93 -5.15 17.61
CA SER A 222 -15.92 -4.06 17.63
C SER A 222 -16.57 -3.83 16.25
N ARG A 223 -15.78 -3.78 15.18
CA ARG A 223 -16.32 -3.60 13.83
C ARG A 223 -17.01 -4.86 13.30
N PRO A 224 -16.41 -6.06 13.38
CA PRO A 224 -17.05 -7.31 12.96
C PRO A 224 -18.42 -7.57 13.63
N GLU A 225 -18.56 -7.29 14.92
CA GLU A 225 -19.81 -7.47 15.67
C GLU A 225 -20.94 -6.62 15.07
N VAL A 226 -20.72 -5.33 14.94
CA VAL A 226 -21.74 -4.39 14.44
C VAL A 226 -22.10 -4.67 12.97
N SER A 227 -21.10 -5.04 12.16
CA SER A 227 -21.29 -5.36 10.75
C SER A 227 -21.79 -6.79 10.51
N GLN A 228 -21.84 -7.61 11.55
CA GLN A 228 -22.17 -9.03 11.44
C GLN A 228 -21.32 -9.73 10.36
N SER A 229 -20.02 -9.61 10.51
CA SER A 229 -19.03 -10.22 9.62
C SER A 229 -18.48 -11.49 10.26
N TYR A 230 -18.43 -12.56 9.49
CA TYR A 230 -18.06 -13.88 9.98
C TYR A 230 -17.08 -14.57 9.03
N THR A 231 -16.25 -15.45 9.60
CA THR A 231 -15.39 -16.34 8.84
C THR A 231 -15.45 -17.73 9.47
N PHE A 232 -15.62 -18.76 8.63
CA PHE A 232 -15.71 -20.15 9.08
C PHE A 232 -14.80 -21.07 8.28
N GLU A 233 -14.35 -22.12 8.95
CA GLU A 233 -13.68 -23.25 8.33
C GLU A 233 -14.75 -24.23 7.82
N CYS A 234 -14.59 -24.67 6.56
CA CYS A 234 -15.44 -25.63 5.88
C CYS A 234 -14.90 -27.06 6.03
N SER A 235 -15.64 -28.08 5.56
CA SER A 235 -15.26 -29.48 5.67
C SER A 235 -13.95 -29.84 4.99
N ASP A 236 -13.56 -29.09 3.96
CA ASP A 236 -12.31 -29.24 3.20
C ASP A 236 -11.11 -28.47 3.80
N GLY A 237 -11.28 -27.90 5.02
CA GLY A 237 -10.26 -27.12 5.72
C GLY A 237 -10.06 -25.72 5.14
N LYS A 238 -10.78 -25.35 4.10
CA LYS A 238 -10.76 -24.02 3.50
C LYS A 238 -11.73 -23.08 4.22
N TRP A 239 -11.54 -21.77 4.04
CA TRP A 239 -12.32 -20.78 4.77
C TRP A 239 -13.25 -20.01 3.84
N ILE A 240 -14.40 -19.63 4.40
CA ILE A 240 -15.39 -18.75 3.77
C ILE A 240 -15.65 -17.55 4.67
N ALA A 241 -15.85 -16.38 4.06
CA ALA A 241 -16.22 -15.15 4.77
C ALA A 241 -17.54 -14.61 4.22
N PHE A 242 -18.37 -14.04 5.08
CA PHE A 242 -19.60 -13.34 4.68
C PHE A 242 -19.90 -12.15 5.59
N HIS A 243 -20.72 -11.23 5.09
CA HIS A 243 -21.00 -9.95 5.72
C HIS A 243 -22.47 -9.60 5.58
N LEU A 244 -23.22 -9.64 6.67
CA LEU A 244 -24.67 -9.41 6.65
C LEU A 244 -25.05 -7.93 6.74
N SER A 245 -24.21 -7.10 7.37
CA SER A 245 -24.50 -5.69 7.63
C SER A 245 -25.85 -5.49 8.37
N SER A 246 -26.71 -4.58 7.87
CA SER A 246 -28.00 -4.26 8.52
C SER A 246 -29.25 -4.79 7.81
N PRO A 247 -29.28 -5.11 6.49
CA PRO A 247 -30.49 -5.58 5.83
C PRO A 247 -30.92 -6.95 6.33
N THR A 248 -32.19 -7.08 6.78
CA THR A 248 -32.74 -8.33 7.31
C THR A 248 -32.71 -9.46 6.29
N LYS A 249 -32.88 -9.15 5.00
CA LYS A 249 -32.83 -10.15 3.92
C LYS A 249 -31.57 -11.00 3.90
N PHE A 250 -30.41 -10.47 4.31
CA PHE A 250 -29.17 -11.25 4.35
C PHE A 250 -29.13 -12.24 5.51
N TRP A 251 -29.75 -11.90 6.63
CA TRP A 251 -29.94 -12.85 7.71
C TRP A 251 -30.93 -13.97 7.31
N ASP A 252 -32.03 -13.61 6.72
CA ASP A 252 -33.05 -14.58 6.26
C ASP A 252 -32.43 -15.52 5.20
N GLY A 253 -31.67 -14.96 4.26
CA GLY A 253 -30.92 -15.71 3.25
C GLY A 253 -29.87 -16.65 3.87
N LEU A 254 -29.15 -16.19 4.91
CA LEU A 254 -28.21 -17.05 5.63
C LEU A 254 -28.90 -18.24 6.30
N VAL A 255 -30.01 -18.00 7.01
CA VAL A 255 -30.79 -19.06 7.67
C VAL A 255 -31.28 -20.10 6.66
N LEU A 256 -31.73 -19.65 5.47
CA LEU A 256 -32.14 -20.55 4.38
C LEU A 256 -30.94 -21.34 3.83
N ALA A 257 -29.79 -20.65 3.61
CA ALA A 257 -28.58 -21.29 3.12
C ALA A 257 -28.03 -22.33 4.10
N LEU A 258 -28.07 -22.07 5.39
CA LEU A 258 -27.68 -23.02 6.42
C LEU A 258 -28.53 -24.28 6.40
N GLY A 259 -29.85 -24.16 6.18
CA GLY A 259 -30.81 -25.27 6.28
C GLY A 259 -31.15 -25.60 7.73
N HIS A 260 -30.91 -24.68 8.65
CA HIS A 260 -31.09 -24.80 10.09
C HIS A 260 -32.07 -23.68 10.58
N PRO A 261 -33.40 -23.83 10.36
CA PRO A 261 -34.38 -22.80 10.69
C PRO A 261 -34.42 -22.46 12.18
N GLU A 262 -33.99 -23.36 13.06
CA GLU A 262 -33.90 -23.14 14.50
C GLU A 262 -32.95 -21.98 14.85
N ILE A 263 -31.93 -21.74 14.06
CA ILE A 263 -31.01 -20.59 14.25
C ILE A 263 -31.77 -19.28 14.02
N GLY A 264 -32.64 -19.23 13.00
CA GLY A 264 -33.44 -18.05 12.71
C GLY A 264 -34.52 -17.75 13.75
N THR A 265 -34.98 -18.75 14.47
CA THR A 265 -36.04 -18.64 15.50
C THR A 265 -35.51 -18.60 16.93
N ASP A 266 -34.23 -18.82 17.15
CA ASP A 266 -33.61 -18.70 18.47
C ASP A 266 -33.68 -17.23 18.95
N PRO A 267 -34.29 -16.96 20.13
CA PRO A 267 -34.42 -15.58 20.65
C PRO A 267 -33.09 -14.83 20.78
N ARG A 268 -31.96 -15.56 20.91
CA ARG A 268 -30.63 -14.96 20.96
C ARG A 268 -30.18 -14.39 19.61
N PHE A 269 -30.77 -14.87 18.49
CA PHE A 269 -30.33 -14.55 17.14
C PHE A 269 -31.41 -13.96 16.24
N ALA A 270 -32.71 -14.03 16.63
CA ALA A 270 -33.80 -13.58 15.81
C ALA A 270 -33.71 -12.10 15.43
N GLU A 271 -33.38 -11.26 16.36
CA GLU A 271 -33.26 -9.82 16.14
C GLU A 271 -31.78 -9.38 15.97
N ARG A 272 -31.53 -8.35 15.12
CA ARG A 272 -30.17 -7.85 14.85
C ARG A 272 -29.41 -7.50 16.13
N MET A 273 -30.01 -6.76 17.04
CA MET A 273 -29.34 -6.36 18.28
C MET A 273 -29.05 -7.55 19.20
N ALA A 274 -29.94 -8.56 19.18
CA ALA A 274 -29.69 -9.81 19.89
C ALA A 274 -28.50 -10.58 19.30
N ARG A 275 -28.38 -10.65 17.98
CA ARG A 275 -27.20 -11.25 17.30
C ARG A 275 -25.89 -10.55 17.67
N ILE A 276 -25.89 -9.21 17.68
CA ILE A 276 -24.70 -8.44 18.08
C ILE A 276 -24.32 -8.76 19.54
N ALA A 277 -25.29 -8.79 20.43
CA ALA A 277 -25.04 -9.08 21.85
C ALA A 277 -24.64 -10.54 22.12
N ASN A 278 -24.96 -11.47 21.22
CA ASN A 278 -24.68 -12.90 21.35
C ASN A 278 -23.80 -13.43 20.22
N GLN A 279 -22.90 -12.61 19.67
CA GLN A 279 -22.11 -12.97 18.49
C GLN A 279 -21.30 -14.24 18.68
N ASP A 280 -20.60 -14.41 19.81
CA ASP A 280 -19.82 -15.61 20.11
C ASP A 280 -20.70 -16.86 20.11
N ALA A 281 -21.89 -16.79 20.75
CA ALA A 281 -22.82 -17.90 20.77
C ALA A 281 -23.37 -18.23 19.37
N LEU A 282 -23.55 -17.22 18.52
CA LEU A 282 -23.96 -17.43 17.12
C LEU A 282 -22.83 -18.07 16.31
N ILE A 283 -21.58 -17.63 16.49
CA ILE A 283 -20.42 -18.25 15.87
C ILE A 283 -20.31 -19.72 16.28
N ASP A 284 -20.42 -20.01 17.58
CA ASP A 284 -20.36 -21.37 18.11
C ASP A 284 -21.49 -22.26 17.55
N ALA A 285 -22.68 -21.70 17.35
CA ALA A 285 -23.80 -22.44 16.77
C ALA A 285 -23.60 -22.71 15.26
N MET A 286 -23.01 -21.76 14.51
CA MET A 286 -22.81 -21.92 13.07
C MET A 286 -21.55 -22.73 12.72
N ALA A 287 -20.51 -22.69 13.52
CA ALA A 287 -19.23 -23.33 13.21
C ALA A 287 -19.32 -24.83 12.86
N PRO A 288 -20.09 -25.68 13.59
CA PRO A 288 -20.26 -27.08 13.22
C PRO A 288 -21.02 -27.26 11.89
N ILE A 289 -21.97 -26.37 11.58
CA ILE A 289 -22.75 -26.42 10.33
C ILE A 289 -21.85 -26.15 9.12
N PHE A 290 -20.97 -25.13 9.21
CA PHE A 290 -20.05 -24.84 8.13
C PHE A 290 -19.05 -25.99 7.84
N ARG A 291 -18.77 -26.84 8.82
CA ARG A 291 -17.95 -28.05 8.64
C ARG A 291 -18.68 -29.23 7.97
N GLU A 292 -19.95 -29.11 7.67
CA GLU A 292 -20.71 -30.17 6.98
C GLU A 292 -20.47 -30.20 5.47
N ARG A 293 -20.02 -29.08 4.88
CA ARG A 293 -19.87 -28.91 3.42
C ARG A 293 -18.54 -28.27 3.07
N THR A 294 -18.14 -28.49 1.83
CA THR A 294 -16.96 -27.81 1.26
C THR A 294 -17.20 -26.31 1.08
N ARG A 295 -16.10 -25.55 0.97
CA ARG A 295 -16.17 -24.10 0.68
C ARG A 295 -16.95 -23.82 -0.60
N GLU A 296 -16.76 -24.61 -1.65
CA GLU A 296 -17.45 -24.45 -2.93
C GLU A 296 -18.96 -24.61 -2.79
N GLU A 297 -19.41 -25.68 -2.11
CA GLU A 297 -20.82 -25.92 -1.83
C GLU A 297 -21.45 -24.80 -1.01
N TRP A 298 -20.72 -24.25 -0.01
CA TRP A 298 -21.21 -23.09 0.75
C TRP A 298 -21.29 -21.82 -0.09
N CYS A 299 -20.32 -21.56 -0.96
CA CYS A 299 -20.40 -20.42 -1.87
C CYS A 299 -21.63 -20.51 -2.78
N ALA A 300 -21.92 -21.68 -3.34
CA ALA A 300 -23.11 -21.88 -4.14
C ALA A 300 -24.38 -21.60 -3.36
N ARG A 301 -24.54 -22.18 -2.16
CA ARG A 301 -25.73 -22.01 -1.32
C ARG A 301 -25.93 -20.57 -0.84
N LEU A 302 -24.85 -19.89 -0.42
CA LEU A 302 -24.93 -18.49 -0.01
C LEU A 302 -25.27 -17.59 -1.19
N GLY A 303 -24.73 -17.88 -2.39
CA GLY A 303 -25.02 -17.17 -3.61
C GLY A 303 -26.49 -17.32 -4.04
N GLU A 304 -27.04 -18.53 -4.02
CA GLU A 304 -28.45 -18.82 -4.31
C GLU A 304 -29.42 -18.06 -3.38
N ASN A 305 -28.99 -17.76 -2.17
CA ASN A 305 -29.78 -17.03 -1.16
C ASN A 305 -29.35 -15.56 -1.02
N GLU A 306 -28.64 -15.00 -1.99
CA GLU A 306 -28.21 -13.60 -2.07
C GLU A 306 -27.44 -13.10 -0.84
N VAL A 307 -26.75 -13.96 -0.09
CA VAL A 307 -25.89 -13.58 1.03
C VAL A 307 -24.55 -13.05 0.51
N PRO A 308 -24.12 -11.84 0.88
CA PRO A 308 -22.79 -11.33 0.50
C PRO A 308 -21.69 -12.19 1.11
N HIS A 309 -20.96 -12.91 0.27
CA HIS A 309 -19.92 -13.84 0.69
C HIS A 309 -18.76 -13.88 -0.29
N SER A 310 -17.65 -14.46 0.15
CA SER A 310 -16.50 -14.80 -0.69
C SER A 310 -15.73 -15.96 -0.07
N PRO A 311 -15.11 -16.82 -0.88
CA PRO A 311 -14.01 -17.64 -0.38
C PRO A 311 -12.94 -16.77 0.29
N ALA A 312 -12.39 -17.20 1.41
CA ALA A 312 -11.20 -16.59 1.98
C ALA A 312 -9.97 -17.26 1.32
N TYR A 313 -9.49 -16.63 0.28
CA TYR A 313 -8.43 -17.16 -0.57
C TYR A 313 -7.04 -16.94 -0.01
N ASP A 314 -6.14 -17.87 -0.28
CA ASP A 314 -4.72 -17.59 -0.32
C ASP A 314 -4.35 -16.74 -1.54
N SER A 315 -3.16 -16.13 -1.54
CA SER A 315 -2.73 -15.25 -2.64
C SER A 315 -2.69 -15.93 -4.01
N ASN A 316 -2.34 -17.22 -4.07
CA ASN A 316 -2.37 -18.02 -5.29
C ASN A 316 -3.81 -18.34 -5.72
N GLU A 317 -4.69 -18.72 -4.80
CA GLU A 317 -6.11 -18.97 -5.11
C GLU A 317 -6.81 -17.68 -5.60
N ALA A 318 -6.49 -16.52 -5.01
CA ALA A 318 -7.07 -15.24 -5.40
C ALA A 318 -6.78 -14.86 -6.85
N LEU A 319 -5.62 -15.25 -7.39
CA LEU A 319 -5.27 -15.02 -8.80
C LEU A 319 -6.01 -15.97 -9.75
N GLU A 320 -6.44 -17.11 -9.26
CA GLU A 320 -7.21 -18.11 -10.02
C GLU A 320 -8.72 -17.82 -10.05
N ASP A 321 -9.20 -16.89 -9.22
CA ASP A 321 -10.61 -16.51 -9.18
C ASP A 321 -11.09 -16.01 -10.55
N PRO A 322 -12.28 -16.45 -11.03
CA PRO A 322 -12.81 -16.06 -12.33
C PRO A 322 -12.91 -14.55 -12.54
N GLN A 323 -13.26 -13.79 -11.48
CA GLN A 323 -13.35 -12.34 -11.57
C GLN A 323 -11.95 -11.70 -11.60
N ALA A 324 -10.99 -12.22 -10.85
CA ALA A 324 -9.60 -11.76 -10.88
C ALA A 324 -8.98 -11.98 -12.29
N ARG A 325 -9.23 -13.14 -12.89
CA ARG A 325 -8.82 -13.44 -14.28
C ARG A 325 -9.50 -12.54 -15.29
N HIS A 326 -10.82 -12.34 -15.16
CA HIS A 326 -11.58 -11.44 -16.03
C HIS A 326 -11.04 -10.00 -15.97
N LEU A 327 -10.73 -9.51 -14.78
CA LEU A 327 -10.16 -8.18 -14.58
C LEU A 327 -8.69 -8.08 -15.03
N GLY A 328 -8.02 -9.18 -15.33
CA GLY A 328 -6.62 -9.21 -15.71
C GLY A 328 -5.70 -8.57 -14.67
N ILE A 329 -5.91 -8.91 -13.38
CA ILE A 329 -5.14 -8.28 -12.29
C ILE A 329 -3.68 -8.71 -12.28
N GLN A 330 -3.36 -9.90 -12.81
CA GLN A 330 -2.00 -10.40 -12.98
C GLN A 330 -1.43 -9.93 -14.31
N VAL A 331 -0.23 -9.35 -14.26
CA VAL A 331 0.52 -8.90 -15.44
C VAL A 331 1.95 -9.42 -15.39
N THR A 332 2.54 -9.65 -16.56
CA THR A 332 3.90 -10.18 -16.69
C THR A 332 4.68 -9.33 -17.69
N ALA A 333 5.94 -9.06 -17.36
CA ALA A 333 6.91 -8.40 -18.22
C ALA A 333 8.23 -9.17 -18.19
N GLU A 334 9.06 -9.00 -19.22
CA GLU A 334 10.37 -9.63 -19.33
C GLU A 334 11.49 -8.63 -19.07
N HIS A 335 12.36 -8.94 -18.11
CA HIS A 335 13.60 -8.21 -17.91
C HIS A 335 14.73 -8.89 -18.70
N PRO A 336 15.53 -8.14 -19.49
CA PRO A 336 16.53 -8.74 -20.38
C PRO A 336 17.55 -9.65 -19.67
N GLU A 337 17.89 -9.32 -18.41
CA GLU A 337 18.90 -10.06 -17.63
C GLU A 337 18.27 -10.95 -16.55
N MET A 338 17.12 -10.53 -15.97
CA MET A 338 16.54 -11.16 -14.78
C MET A 338 15.38 -12.10 -15.12
N GLY A 339 14.96 -12.16 -16.40
CA GLY A 339 13.87 -13.01 -16.86
C GLY A 339 12.49 -12.47 -16.51
N SER A 340 11.52 -13.37 -16.40
CA SER A 340 10.11 -13.02 -16.24
C SER A 340 9.83 -12.38 -14.87
N PHE A 341 9.13 -11.25 -14.90
CA PHE A 341 8.60 -10.52 -13.74
C PHE A 341 7.08 -10.53 -13.80
N THR A 342 6.45 -11.22 -12.86
CA THR A 342 4.99 -11.26 -12.73
C THR A 342 4.56 -10.50 -11.48
N THR A 343 3.51 -9.68 -11.60
CA THR A 343 3.00 -8.84 -10.50
C THR A 343 1.50 -8.60 -10.64
N VAL A 344 0.92 -7.95 -9.64
CA VAL A 344 -0.45 -7.40 -9.69
C VAL A 344 -0.38 -5.98 -10.24
N ARG A 345 -1.15 -5.69 -11.31
CA ARG A 345 -1.20 -4.35 -11.90
C ARG A 345 -1.76 -3.31 -10.94
N ALA A 346 -1.55 -2.04 -11.24
CA ALA A 346 -2.24 -0.96 -10.55
C ALA A 346 -3.77 -1.06 -10.75
N PRO A 347 -4.57 -0.69 -9.72
CA PRO A 347 -6.03 -0.86 -9.78
C PRO A 347 -6.74 0.21 -10.62
N TYR A 348 -5.99 1.03 -11.35
CA TYR A 348 -6.54 2.11 -12.14
C TYR A 348 -6.99 1.62 -13.51
N GLY A 349 -8.16 2.08 -13.95
CA GLY A 349 -8.63 2.03 -15.32
C GLY A 349 -9.11 3.42 -15.72
N PHE A 350 -8.64 3.94 -16.83
CA PHE A 350 -9.08 5.22 -17.38
C PHE A 350 -9.88 4.97 -18.63
N ASP A 351 -11.03 5.62 -18.77
CA ASP A 351 -11.95 5.46 -19.90
C ASP A 351 -12.41 4.00 -20.13
N GLY A 352 -12.46 3.20 -19.04
CA GLY A 352 -12.83 1.79 -19.07
C GLY A 352 -11.68 0.83 -19.39
N GLU A 353 -10.48 1.35 -19.69
CA GLU A 353 -9.32 0.52 -20.06
C GLU A 353 -8.36 0.37 -18.86
N PRO A 354 -8.08 -0.85 -18.38
CA PRO A 354 -7.09 -1.09 -17.35
C PRO A 354 -5.67 -0.86 -17.87
N ASP A 355 -4.77 -0.38 -17.02
CA ASP A 355 -3.35 -0.33 -17.34
C ASP A 355 -2.70 -1.70 -17.15
N THR A 356 -2.31 -2.34 -18.24
CA THR A 356 -1.59 -3.62 -18.23
C THR A 356 -0.11 -3.47 -18.59
N ASP A 357 0.32 -2.27 -19.00
CA ASP A 357 1.72 -2.02 -19.32
C ASP A 357 2.54 -1.92 -18.03
N VAL A 358 3.46 -2.84 -17.84
CA VAL A 358 4.37 -2.84 -16.70
C VAL A 358 5.80 -3.06 -17.19
N LEU A 359 6.74 -2.27 -16.66
CA LEU A 359 8.17 -2.52 -16.82
C LEU A 359 8.69 -3.23 -15.56
N PRO A 360 9.55 -4.22 -15.71
CA PRO A 360 10.15 -4.89 -14.56
C PRO A 360 10.98 -3.90 -13.72
N PRO A 361 11.18 -4.17 -12.43
CA PRO A 361 12.09 -3.37 -11.61
C PRO A 361 13.49 -3.36 -12.19
N PRO A 362 14.19 -2.22 -12.21
CA PRO A 362 15.51 -2.14 -12.81
C PRO A 362 16.58 -2.87 -11.97
N THR A 363 17.61 -3.40 -12.60
CA THR A 363 18.86 -3.78 -11.92
C THR A 363 19.58 -2.54 -11.38
N LEU A 364 20.56 -2.73 -10.50
CA LEU A 364 21.29 -1.60 -9.91
C LEU A 364 22.09 -0.87 -10.98
N ASP A 365 21.88 0.45 -11.10
CA ASP A 365 22.54 1.34 -12.07
C ASP A 365 22.19 1.04 -13.54
N GLU A 366 21.17 0.26 -13.81
CA GLU A 366 20.79 -0.14 -15.18
C GLU A 366 20.71 1.03 -16.16
N HIS A 367 20.21 2.16 -15.68
CA HIS A 367 19.99 3.35 -16.52
C HIS A 367 21.04 4.46 -16.28
N GLY A 368 22.09 4.19 -15.50
CA GLY A 368 23.06 5.20 -15.09
C GLY A 368 23.75 5.90 -16.26
N ALA A 369 24.21 5.15 -17.25
CA ALA A 369 24.84 5.70 -18.46
C ALA A 369 23.86 6.56 -19.29
N GLN A 370 22.63 6.08 -19.48
CA GLN A 370 21.59 6.79 -20.22
C GLN A 370 21.23 8.11 -19.54
N ILE A 371 20.99 8.10 -18.22
CA ILE A 371 20.62 9.29 -17.45
C ILE A 371 21.72 10.33 -17.50
N ARG A 372 22.99 9.92 -17.33
CA ARG A 372 24.15 10.83 -17.45
C ARG A 372 24.25 11.45 -18.85
N ALA A 373 23.99 10.69 -19.92
CA ALA A 373 23.96 11.20 -21.29
C ALA A 373 22.80 12.20 -21.53
N GLU A 374 21.61 11.93 -20.99
CA GLU A 374 20.46 12.86 -21.03
C GLU A 374 20.82 14.21 -20.39
N LEU A 375 21.45 14.20 -19.21
CA LEU A 375 21.89 15.42 -18.51
C LEU A 375 22.97 16.18 -19.29
N ALA A 376 23.96 15.50 -19.85
CA ALA A 376 25.00 16.12 -20.66
C ALA A 376 24.44 16.77 -21.94
N ALA A 377 23.51 16.15 -22.60
CA ALA A 377 22.83 16.71 -23.78
C ALA A 377 22.03 17.97 -23.45
N ARG A 378 21.41 18.03 -22.27
CA ARG A 378 20.68 19.21 -21.78
C ARG A 378 21.61 20.40 -21.49
N SER A 379 22.73 20.15 -20.82
CA SER A 379 23.74 21.21 -20.55
C SER A 379 24.24 21.86 -21.81
N LYS A 380 24.45 21.09 -22.90
CA LYS A 380 24.90 21.61 -24.20
C LYS A 380 23.85 22.46 -24.94
N ARG A 381 22.54 22.32 -24.60
CA ARG A 381 21.47 23.12 -25.22
C ARG A 381 21.16 24.40 -24.44
N ALA A 382 21.58 24.49 -23.20
CA ALA A 382 21.35 25.64 -22.32
C ALA A 382 22.52 26.65 -22.30
N GLY A 383 23.73 26.30 -22.83
CA GLY A 383 24.86 27.17 -23.04
C GLY A 383 25.01 27.53 -24.54
#